data_d6d84e8080519c0b99e8335af222a6d6
#
_entry.id   d6d84e8080519c0b99e8335af222a6d6
#
_cell.length_a   1.000
_cell.length_b   1.000
_cell.length_c   1.000
_cell.angle_alpha   90.00
_cell.angle_beta   90.00
_cell.angle_gamma   90.00
#
_symmetry.space_group_name_H-M   'P 1'
#
loop_
_entity.id
_entity.type
_entity.pdbx_description
1 polymer ?
#
loop_
_entity_poly.entity_id
_entity_poly.type
_entity_poly.pdbx_seq_one_letter_code
_entity_poly.pdbx_strand_id
1 'polypeptide(L)'
;MTEQAKIYGKVLYELQIPEDMVQETGRIFKENPQLTTLLNDPTVQTEKKKNIIGKIWKEPDFSPLISSFLKKACESGCIGEIEDILTVWHQCVLDASGILKSETYLCH
;
A
#
# COMPACT_ATOMS: atom_id res chain seq x y z
N MET A 1 5.98 -1.83 13.69
CA MET A 1 5.67 -2.39 12.36
C MET A 1 5.55 -3.90 12.45
N THR A 2 4.48 -4.44 11.91
CA THR A 2 4.24 -5.87 11.99
C THR A 2 4.92 -6.62 10.86
N GLU A 3 5.04 -7.93 11.04
CA GLU A 3 5.58 -8.81 10.01
C GLU A 3 4.72 -8.74 8.74
N GLN A 4 3.41 -8.67 8.94
CA GLN A 4 2.48 -8.62 7.82
C GLN A 4 2.68 -7.35 6.97
N ALA A 5 2.91 -6.21 7.62
CA ALA A 5 3.17 -4.97 6.91
C ALA A 5 4.44 -5.06 6.07
N LYS A 6 5.47 -5.72 6.61
CA LYS A 6 6.71 -5.91 5.87
C LYS A 6 6.50 -6.78 4.64
N ILE A 7 5.75 -7.87 4.79
CA ILE A 7 5.47 -8.77 3.69
C ILE A 7 4.67 -8.06 2.61
N TYR A 8 3.63 -7.34 3.00
CA TYR A 8 2.79 -6.64 2.04
C TYR A 8 3.53 -5.52 1.33
N GLY A 9 4.42 -4.82 2.03
CA GLY A 9 5.23 -3.79 1.40
C GLY A 9 6.14 -4.36 0.32
N LYS A 10 6.73 -5.51 0.59
CA LYS A 10 7.59 -6.18 -0.38
C LYS A 10 6.78 -6.68 -1.57
N VAL A 11 5.60 -7.24 -1.31
CA VAL A 11 4.71 -7.69 -2.39
C VAL A 11 4.31 -6.52 -3.27
N LEU A 12 3.99 -5.39 -2.66
CA LEU A 12 3.63 -4.19 -3.40
C LEU A 12 4.76 -3.78 -4.34
N TYR A 13 5.99 -3.83 -3.85
CA TYR A 13 7.15 -3.51 -4.67
C TYR A 13 7.30 -4.51 -5.82
N GLU A 14 7.11 -5.80 -5.55
CA GLU A 14 7.28 -6.84 -6.55
C GLU A 14 6.23 -6.78 -7.66
N LEU A 15 5.09 -6.17 -7.39
CA LEU A 15 4.07 -5.99 -8.42
C LEU A 15 4.49 -4.99 -9.48
N GLN A 16 5.55 -4.23 -9.23
CA GLN A 16 6.10 -3.26 -10.17
C GLN A 16 5.09 -2.21 -10.61
N ILE A 17 4.26 -1.79 -9.66
CA ILE A 17 3.30 -0.73 -9.92
C ILE A 17 4.06 0.60 -10.04
N PRO A 18 3.70 1.47 -11.00
CA PRO A 18 4.38 2.76 -11.14
C PRO A 18 4.41 3.54 -9.82
N GLU A 19 5.56 4.14 -9.52
CA GLU A 19 5.75 4.88 -8.29
C GLU A 19 4.69 5.97 -8.12
N ASP A 20 4.35 6.66 -9.21
CA ASP A 20 3.36 7.72 -9.15
C ASP A 20 2.04 7.23 -8.57
N MET A 21 1.63 6.05 -8.99
CA MET A 21 0.36 5.47 -8.53
C MET A 21 0.41 5.10 -7.07
N VAL A 22 1.53 4.55 -6.62
CA VAL A 22 1.67 4.18 -5.21
C VAL A 22 1.74 5.42 -4.33
N GLN A 23 2.46 6.44 -4.78
CA GLN A 23 2.56 7.69 -4.04
C GLN A 23 1.19 8.37 -3.95
N GLU A 24 0.44 8.35 -5.04
CA GLU A 24 -0.91 8.92 -5.05
C GLU A 24 -1.82 8.16 -4.08
N THR A 25 -1.66 6.84 -4.01
CA THR A 25 -2.41 6.02 -3.07
C THR A 25 -2.11 6.44 -1.63
N GLY A 26 -0.84 6.66 -1.32
CA GLY A 26 -0.44 7.12 0.00
C GLY A 26 -1.03 8.48 0.32
N ARG A 27 -1.05 9.36 -0.66
CA ARG A 27 -1.62 10.70 -0.48
C ARG A 27 -3.12 10.62 -0.21
N ILE A 28 -3.83 9.76 -0.94
CA ILE A 28 -5.27 9.59 -0.73
C ILE A 28 -5.57 9.16 0.70
N PHE A 29 -4.83 8.19 1.20
CA PHE A 29 -5.03 7.73 2.58
C PHE A 29 -4.67 8.80 3.59
N LYS A 30 -3.61 9.56 3.32
CA LYS A 30 -3.17 10.60 4.24
C LYS A 30 -4.17 11.75 4.32
N GLU A 31 -4.76 12.12 3.18
CA GLU A 31 -5.70 13.22 3.13
C GLU A 31 -7.10 12.81 3.58
N ASN A 32 -7.35 11.51 3.61
CA ASN A 32 -8.68 10.98 3.97
C ASN A 32 -8.55 9.93 5.07
N PRO A 33 -8.18 10.33 6.29
CA PRO A 33 -7.99 9.35 7.37
C PRO A 33 -9.24 8.53 7.66
N GLN A 34 -10.42 9.09 7.38
CA GLN A 34 -11.67 8.35 7.56
C GLN A 34 -11.76 7.17 6.61
N LEU A 35 -11.08 7.23 5.47
CA LEU A 35 -11.06 6.12 4.53
C LEU A 35 -10.37 4.91 5.13
N THR A 36 -9.22 5.11 5.76
CA THR A 36 -8.51 4.04 6.44
C THR A 36 -9.37 3.45 7.53
N THR A 37 -10.03 4.30 8.32
CA THR A 37 -10.90 3.85 9.39
C THR A 37 -12.03 2.99 8.85
N LEU A 38 -12.66 3.44 7.76
CA LEU A 38 -13.75 2.70 7.13
C LEU A 38 -13.28 1.34 6.61
N LEU A 39 -12.17 1.32 5.91
CA LEU A 39 -11.67 0.08 5.32
C LEU A 39 -11.14 -0.89 6.37
N ASN A 40 -10.78 -0.38 7.55
CA ASN A 40 -10.29 -1.21 8.64
C ASN A 40 -11.39 -1.58 9.65
N ASP A 41 -12.62 -1.12 9.43
CA ASP A 41 -13.72 -1.34 10.35
C ASP A 41 -14.24 -2.78 10.22
N PRO A 42 -14.19 -3.58 11.29
CA PRO A 42 -14.66 -4.97 11.22
C PRO A 42 -16.16 -5.09 11.06
N THR A 43 -16.94 -4.02 11.32
CA THR A 43 -18.38 -4.07 11.17
C THR A 43 -18.81 -3.85 9.72
N VAL A 44 -17.90 -3.38 8.85
CA VAL A 44 -18.21 -3.19 7.45
C VAL A 44 -17.85 -4.46 6.68
N GLN A 45 -18.76 -4.91 5.82
CA GLN A 45 -18.53 -6.13 5.05
C GLN A 45 -17.36 -5.95 4.09
N THR A 46 -16.59 -7.02 3.91
CA THR A 46 -15.43 -7.00 3.04
C THR A 46 -15.80 -6.63 1.60
N GLU A 47 -16.92 -7.13 1.11
CA GLU A 47 -17.39 -6.82 -0.23
C GLU A 47 -17.62 -5.32 -0.41
N LYS A 48 -18.19 -4.68 0.59
CA LYS A 48 -18.43 -3.25 0.54
C LYS A 48 -17.11 -2.48 0.48
N LYS A 49 -16.12 -2.93 1.27
CA LYS A 49 -14.80 -2.33 1.24
C LYS A 49 -14.17 -2.46 -0.13
N LYS A 50 -14.29 -3.64 -0.75
CA LYS A 50 -13.74 -3.88 -2.09
C LYS A 50 -14.41 -2.99 -3.13
N ASN A 51 -15.72 -2.77 -3.01
CA ASN A 51 -16.43 -1.89 -3.92
C ASN A 51 -15.93 -0.45 -3.82
N ILE A 52 -15.68 0.01 -2.61
CA ILE A 52 -15.15 1.35 -2.39
C ILE A 52 -13.77 1.48 -3.04
N ILE A 53 -12.92 0.50 -2.84
CA ILE A 53 -11.59 0.49 -3.45
C ILE A 53 -11.70 0.52 -4.97
N GLY A 54 -12.57 -0.29 -5.53
CA GLY A 54 -12.75 -0.34 -6.98
C GLY A 54 -13.27 0.94 -7.59
N LYS A 55 -13.95 1.78 -6.79
CA LYS A 55 -14.43 3.07 -7.28
C LYS A 55 -13.35 4.13 -7.25
N ILE A 56 -12.45 4.06 -6.29
CA ILE A 56 -11.38 5.05 -6.14
C ILE A 56 -10.18 4.69 -7.01
N TRP A 57 -9.76 3.44 -6.97
CA TRP A 57 -8.58 2.98 -7.72
C TRP A 57 -9.03 2.22 -8.96
N LYS A 58 -9.42 2.96 -9.98
CA LYS A 58 -9.92 2.37 -11.21
C LYS A 58 -9.11 2.87 -12.41
N GLU A 59 -9.16 2.09 -13.48
CA GLU A 59 -8.52 2.50 -14.73
C GLU A 59 -9.26 3.68 -15.33
N PRO A 60 -8.57 4.52 -16.10
CA PRO A 60 -7.15 4.41 -16.44
C PRO A 60 -6.23 5.08 -15.39
N ASP A 61 -6.78 5.69 -14.36
CA ASP A 61 -5.99 6.46 -13.40
C ASP A 61 -5.06 5.58 -12.57
N PHE A 62 -5.49 4.36 -12.27
CA PHE A 62 -4.71 3.45 -11.45
C PHE A 62 -4.64 2.08 -12.10
N SER A 63 -3.51 1.40 -11.87
CA SER A 63 -3.34 0.03 -12.33
C SER A 63 -4.30 -0.91 -11.59
N PRO A 64 -4.87 -1.92 -12.30
CA PRO A 64 -5.69 -2.91 -11.62
C PRO A 64 -4.92 -3.69 -10.56
N LEU A 65 -3.58 -3.71 -10.66
CA LEU A 65 -2.76 -4.38 -9.67
C LEU A 65 -2.86 -3.71 -8.29
N ILE A 66 -2.86 -2.38 -8.26
CA ILE A 66 -2.94 -1.69 -6.98
C ILE A 66 -4.33 -1.86 -6.35
N SER A 67 -5.36 -1.86 -7.18
CA SER A 67 -6.71 -2.12 -6.69
C SER A 67 -6.81 -3.51 -6.09
N SER A 68 -6.28 -4.52 -6.78
CA SER A 68 -6.26 -5.89 -6.29
C SER A 68 -5.48 -6.01 -5.00
N PHE A 69 -4.34 -5.32 -4.93
CA PHE A 69 -3.51 -5.33 -3.73
C PHE A 69 -4.28 -4.78 -2.52
N LEU A 70 -4.95 -3.65 -2.71
CA LEU A 70 -5.70 -3.03 -1.63
C LEU A 70 -6.87 -3.89 -1.19
N LYS A 71 -7.54 -4.55 -2.13
CA LYS A 71 -8.64 -5.46 -1.81
C LYS A 71 -8.11 -6.63 -0.97
N LYS A 72 -6.96 -7.15 -1.33
CA LYS A 72 -6.33 -8.24 -0.59
C LYS A 72 -5.97 -7.78 0.82
N ALA A 73 -5.45 -6.57 0.96
CA ALA A 73 -5.11 -6.03 2.27
C ALA A 73 -6.34 -5.91 3.16
N CYS A 74 -7.48 -5.55 2.57
CA CYS A 74 -8.74 -5.50 3.32
C CYS A 74 -9.17 -6.88 3.78
N GLU A 75 -9.03 -7.89 2.91
CA GLU A 75 -9.39 -9.25 3.27
C GLU A 75 -8.54 -9.79 4.41
N SER A 76 -7.27 -9.43 4.41
CA SER A 76 -6.34 -9.89 5.43
C SER A 76 -6.41 -9.09 6.72
N GLY A 77 -7.14 -7.96 6.70
CA GLY A 77 -7.27 -7.12 7.88
C GLY A 77 -6.06 -6.26 8.16
N CYS A 78 -5.18 -6.07 7.18
CA CYS A 78 -3.97 -5.27 7.39
C CYS A 78 -4.04 -3.90 6.73
N ILE A 79 -5.21 -3.50 6.27
CA ILE A 79 -5.34 -2.18 5.63
C ILE A 79 -5.06 -1.04 6.62
N GLY A 80 -5.25 -1.27 7.91
CA GLY A 80 -4.94 -0.28 8.92
C GLY A 80 -3.46 0.00 9.04
N GLU A 81 -2.62 -0.85 8.45
CA GLU A 81 -1.17 -0.68 8.48
C GLU A 81 -0.65 -0.15 7.15
N ILE A 82 -1.54 0.46 6.37
CA ILE A 82 -1.17 0.92 5.02
C ILE A 82 0.02 1.87 5.04
N GLU A 83 0.14 2.71 6.05
CA GLU A 83 1.28 3.63 6.14
C GLU A 83 2.59 2.87 6.30
N ASP A 84 2.58 1.83 7.14
CA ASP A 84 3.77 0.99 7.32
C ASP A 84 4.08 0.22 6.05
N ILE A 85 3.04 -0.29 5.39
CA ILE A 85 3.21 -1.01 4.12
C ILE A 85 3.88 -0.11 3.08
N LEU A 86 3.41 1.12 2.98
CA LEU A 86 3.96 2.08 2.03
C LEU A 86 5.40 2.47 2.40
N THR A 87 5.70 2.53 3.69
CA THR A 87 7.06 2.81 4.15
C THR A 87 8.00 1.69 3.72
N VAL A 88 7.58 0.44 3.88
CA VAL A 88 8.39 -0.70 3.46
C VAL A 88 8.59 -0.68 1.93
N TRP A 89 7.52 -0.41 1.19
CA TRP A 89 7.61 -0.29 -0.27
C TRP A 89 8.61 0.78 -0.67
N HIS A 90 8.52 1.94 -0.03
CA HIS A 90 9.42 3.06 -0.33
C HIS A 90 10.87 2.68 -0.05
N GLN A 91 11.11 1.97 1.04
CA GLN A 91 12.45 1.51 1.37
C GLN A 91 12.97 0.55 0.31
N CYS A 92 12.11 -0.33 -0.20
CA CYS A 92 12.51 -1.24 -1.28
C CYS A 92 12.89 -0.47 -2.54
N VAL A 93 12.16 0.60 -2.85
CA VAL A 93 12.48 1.43 -4.01
C VAL A 93 13.84 2.09 -3.84
N LEU A 94 14.12 2.62 -2.66
CA LEU A 94 15.41 3.25 -2.38
C LEU A 94 16.55 2.24 -2.47
N ASP A 95 16.34 1.06 -1.92
CA ASP A 95 17.37 0.03 -1.97
C ASP A 95 17.65 -0.41 -3.40
N ALA A 96 16.61 -0.54 -4.20
CA ALA A 96 16.76 -0.98 -5.58
C ALA A 96 17.43 0.07 -6.45
N SER A 97 17.26 1.35 -6.12
CA SER A 97 17.87 2.43 -6.89
C SER A 97 19.37 2.54 -6.64
N GLY A 98 19.85 1.93 -5.57
CA GLY A 98 21.26 1.95 -5.22
C GLY A 98 21.76 3.30 -4.74
N ILE A 99 20.89 4.17 -4.37
CA ILE A 99 21.24 5.51 -3.95
C ILE A 99 21.82 5.49 -2.57
N LEU A 100 22.34 4.94 -2.07
CA LEU A 100 22.91 5.00 -0.78
C LEU A 100 23.95 3.91 -0.69
N LYS A 101 24.17 3.91 -0.85
CA LYS A 101 24.82 3.06 -0.52
C LYS A 101 25.65 3.03 0.10
N SER A 102 25.48 3.62 0.27
CA SER A 102 26.00 3.67 0.75
C SER A 102 26.06 3.52 1.68
N GLU A 103 25.78 3.61 1.78
CA GLU A 103 25.72 3.60 2.56
C GLU A 103 25.24 3.19 3.33
N THR A 104 25.17 3.07 3.30
CA THR A 104 24.69 2.78 3.95
C THR A 104 24.30 2.14 4.54
N TYR A 105 24.45 1.86 4.52
CA TYR A 105 24.09 1.35 5.04
C TYR A 105 24.12 0.67 5.66
N LEU A 106 24.35 0.46 5.82
CA LEU A 106 24.30 -0.07 6.39
C LEU A 106 23.92 -0.52 7.08
N CYS A 107 24.02 -0.83 7.10
CA CYS A 107 23.66 -1.18 7.73
C CYS A 107 23.17 -1.61 8.14
N HIS A 108 23.29 -1.80 8.19
CA HIS A 108 22.80 -2.01 8.48
C HIS A 108 22.53 -2.16 8.66
#